data_bdec885b3ece023a31b9ed14627c5554
#
_entry.id   bdec885b3ece023a31b9ed14627c5554
#
_cell.length_a   1.000
_cell.length_b   1.000
_cell.length_c   1.000
_cell.angle_alpha   90.00
_cell.angle_beta   90.00
_cell.angle_gamma   90.00
#
_symmetry.space_group_name_H-M   'P 1'
#
loop_
_entity.id
_entity.type
_entity.pdbx_description
1 polymer ?
#
loop_
_entity_poly.entity_id
_entity_poly.type
_entity_poly.pdbx_seq_one_letter_code
_entity_poly.pdbx_strand_id
1 'polypeptide(L)'
;VLTLSEAVPYLTVTVKQREYYVEDVMYDVEYTDSAYLYKGDYQVTSPGEYGAADVVANVTYVNGVETERTILSSVTLKEPVTEQRLQGTKERPTWLPTGTFRWPISGRITSRFGGRSSPGGIGSTNHQGIDIAGPYGTPVYAADGGTVTYSGWMGGYGYLVEINHGNGYVTRYGHNS
;
A
#
# COMPACT_ATOMS: atom_id res chain seq x y z
N VAL A 1 47.63 10.54 23.89
CA VAL A 1 46.23 10.49 23.42
C VAL A 1 45.40 9.81 24.50
N LEU A 2 44.52 10.54 25.21
CA LEU A 2 43.58 9.97 26.16
C LEU A 2 42.38 9.44 25.35
N THR A 3 42.20 8.13 25.34
CA THR A 3 40.98 7.47 24.83
C THR A 3 39.96 7.39 25.97
N LEU A 4 38.87 8.12 25.86
CA LEU A 4 37.69 7.92 26.72
C LEU A 4 36.99 6.64 26.25
N SER A 5 37.03 5.59 27.07
CA SER A 5 36.15 4.43 26.89
C SER A 5 34.82 4.70 27.62
N GLU A 6 33.72 4.26 27.02
CA GLU A 6 32.40 4.32 27.63
C GLU A 6 32.43 3.59 29.00
N ALA A 7 31.99 4.26 30.05
CA ALA A 7 32.00 3.67 31.39
C ALA A 7 30.95 2.55 31.45
N VAL A 8 31.37 1.32 31.60
CA VAL A 8 30.49 0.21 31.90
C VAL A 8 29.90 0.45 33.30
N PRO A 9 28.57 0.45 33.48
CA PRO A 9 27.99 0.67 34.80
C PRO A 9 28.42 -0.46 35.74
N TYR A 10 29.07 -0.08 36.85
CA TYR A 10 29.56 -1.03 37.88
C TYR A 10 28.43 -1.65 38.71
N LEU A 11 27.21 -1.12 38.61
CA LEU A 11 26.05 -1.60 39.36
C LEU A 11 24.92 -1.91 38.42
N THR A 12 24.46 -3.16 38.42
CA THR A 12 23.24 -3.59 37.78
C THR A 12 22.11 -3.67 38.79
N VAL A 13 21.08 -2.86 38.62
CA VAL A 13 19.90 -2.87 39.48
C VAL A 13 18.81 -3.70 38.83
N THR A 14 18.43 -4.79 39.50
CA THR A 14 17.30 -5.62 39.08
C THR A 14 16.14 -5.40 40.03
N VAL A 15 15.00 -5.01 39.49
CA VAL A 15 13.73 -4.83 40.22
C VAL A 15 12.73 -5.83 39.70
N LYS A 16 12.10 -6.59 40.61
CA LYS A 16 10.96 -7.44 40.31
C LYS A 16 9.75 -6.87 41.02
N GLN A 17 8.70 -6.60 40.22
CA GLN A 17 7.47 -6.04 40.78
C GLN A 17 6.25 -6.71 40.17
N ARG A 18 5.13 -6.64 40.89
CA ARG A 18 3.84 -7.08 40.41
C ARG A 18 3.10 -5.90 39.82
N GLU A 19 2.63 -6.06 38.60
CA GLU A 19 1.85 -5.06 37.89
C GLU A 19 0.39 -5.53 37.69
N TYR A 20 -0.52 -4.57 37.74
CA TYR A 20 -1.94 -4.74 37.53
C TYR A 20 -2.35 -3.75 36.47
N TYR A 21 -2.92 -4.25 35.38
CA TYR A 21 -3.33 -3.40 34.25
C TYR A 21 -4.47 -4.04 33.47
N VAL A 22 -5.20 -3.20 32.75
CA VAL A 22 -6.20 -3.66 31.80
C VAL A 22 -5.55 -3.72 30.42
N GLU A 23 -5.73 -4.85 29.74
CA GLU A 23 -5.23 -5.10 28.39
C GLU A 23 -6.41 -5.24 27.42
N ASP A 24 -6.27 -4.66 26.22
CA ASP A 24 -7.24 -4.85 25.16
C ASP A 24 -7.17 -6.28 24.60
N VAL A 25 -8.32 -6.96 24.54
CA VAL A 25 -8.45 -8.27 23.92
C VAL A 25 -8.86 -8.05 22.45
N MET A 26 -8.03 -8.50 21.53
CA MET A 26 -8.29 -8.40 20.09
C MET A 26 -9.55 -9.17 19.71
N TYR A 27 -10.32 -8.62 18.78
CA TYR A 27 -11.44 -9.33 18.17
C TYR A 27 -11.01 -10.12 16.94
N ASP A 28 -11.76 -11.17 16.64
CA ASP A 28 -11.60 -11.96 15.42
C ASP A 28 -12.36 -11.32 14.25
N VAL A 29 -11.99 -11.69 13.03
CA VAL A 29 -12.68 -11.27 11.81
C VAL A 29 -13.22 -12.50 11.10
N GLU A 30 -14.52 -12.55 10.90
CA GLU A 30 -15.19 -13.58 10.13
C GLU A 30 -15.57 -13.08 8.74
N TYR A 31 -15.34 -13.92 7.73
CA TYR A 31 -15.62 -13.61 6.33
C TYR A 31 -16.77 -14.47 5.81
N THR A 32 -17.73 -13.82 5.15
CA THR A 32 -18.80 -14.48 4.40
C THR A 32 -18.64 -14.12 2.92
N ASP A 33 -18.69 -15.11 2.05
CA ASP A 33 -18.54 -14.93 0.61
C ASP A 33 -19.71 -14.15 0.00
N SER A 34 -19.40 -13.23 -0.90
CA SER A 34 -20.34 -12.38 -1.60
C SER A 34 -20.10 -12.38 -3.11
N ALA A 35 -21.09 -12.85 -3.89
CA ALA A 35 -21.05 -12.79 -5.34
C ALA A 35 -21.26 -11.37 -5.91
N TYR A 36 -21.61 -10.40 -5.09
CA TYR A 36 -21.83 -9.01 -5.50
C TYR A 36 -20.55 -8.17 -5.45
N LEU A 37 -19.59 -8.55 -4.60
CA LEU A 37 -18.32 -7.87 -4.49
C LEU A 37 -17.27 -8.54 -5.38
N TYR A 38 -16.37 -7.73 -5.93
CA TYR A 38 -15.25 -8.28 -6.69
C TYR A 38 -14.20 -8.89 -5.78
N LYS A 39 -13.53 -9.91 -6.25
CA LYS A 39 -12.42 -10.58 -5.58
C LYS A 39 -11.35 -9.58 -5.17
N GLY A 40 -11.01 -9.61 -3.88
CA GLY A 40 -10.11 -8.63 -3.24
C GLY A 40 -10.82 -7.44 -2.58
N ASP A 41 -12.11 -7.20 -2.87
CA ASP A 41 -12.92 -6.20 -2.17
C ASP A 41 -13.58 -6.85 -0.95
N TYR A 42 -13.82 -6.06 0.10
CA TYR A 42 -14.58 -6.49 1.27
C TYR A 42 -15.47 -5.36 1.78
N GLN A 43 -16.52 -5.73 2.49
CA GLN A 43 -17.45 -4.80 3.15
C GLN A 43 -17.68 -5.24 4.58
N VAL A 44 -17.43 -4.35 5.55
CA VAL A 44 -17.78 -4.60 6.96
C VAL A 44 -19.28 -4.50 7.11
N THR A 45 -19.90 -5.56 7.61
CA THR A 45 -21.35 -5.62 7.88
C THR A 45 -21.66 -5.41 9.35
N SER A 46 -20.76 -5.82 10.24
CA SER A 46 -20.79 -5.54 11.66
C SER A 46 -19.37 -5.23 12.14
N PRO A 47 -19.13 -4.03 12.70
CA PRO A 47 -17.81 -3.69 13.21
C PRO A 47 -17.46 -4.56 14.41
N GLY A 48 -16.16 -4.91 14.52
CA GLY A 48 -15.61 -5.55 15.70
C GLY A 48 -15.46 -4.55 16.86
N GLU A 49 -15.48 -5.07 18.08
CA GLU A 49 -15.13 -4.29 19.26
C GLU A 49 -14.07 -5.02 20.06
N TYR A 50 -13.09 -4.27 20.56
CA TYR A 50 -12.11 -4.82 21.49
C TYR A 50 -12.77 -5.25 22.79
N GLY A 51 -12.38 -6.42 23.27
CA GLY A 51 -12.60 -6.84 24.63
C GLY A 51 -11.62 -6.17 25.60
N ALA A 52 -11.73 -6.49 26.87
CA ALA A 52 -10.83 -6.05 27.91
C ALA A 52 -10.57 -7.18 28.91
N ALA A 53 -9.33 -7.32 29.35
CA ALA A 53 -8.95 -8.26 30.40
C ALA A 53 -8.18 -7.55 31.51
N ASP A 54 -8.45 -7.93 32.75
CA ASP A 54 -7.66 -7.54 33.92
C ASP A 54 -6.49 -8.50 34.07
N VAL A 55 -5.28 -7.96 34.01
CA VAL A 55 -4.05 -8.74 33.94
C VAL A 55 -3.19 -8.46 35.17
N VAL A 56 -2.70 -9.53 35.78
CA VAL A 56 -1.67 -9.49 36.81
C VAL A 56 -0.42 -10.13 36.29
N ALA A 57 0.69 -9.39 36.31
CA ALA A 57 1.97 -9.89 35.81
C ALA A 57 3.10 -9.65 36.82
N ASN A 58 4.09 -10.54 36.85
CA ASN A 58 5.38 -10.26 37.43
C ASN A 58 6.29 -9.70 36.34
N VAL A 59 6.86 -8.53 36.58
CA VAL A 59 7.74 -7.85 35.63
C VAL A 59 9.13 -7.68 36.25
N THR A 60 10.15 -7.99 35.49
CA THR A 60 11.55 -7.82 35.85
C THR A 60 12.14 -6.68 35.04
N TYR A 61 12.68 -5.69 35.74
CA TYR A 61 13.39 -4.56 35.14
C TYR A 61 14.90 -4.67 35.50
N VAL A 62 15.73 -4.45 34.49
CA VAL A 62 17.19 -4.32 34.70
C VAL A 62 17.62 -2.92 34.28
N ASN A 63 18.17 -2.17 35.24
CA ASN A 63 18.52 -0.76 35.04
C ASN A 63 17.33 0.09 34.48
N GLY A 64 16.11 -0.19 34.93
CA GLY A 64 14.89 0.50 34.49
C GLY A 64 14.31 0.06 33.16
N VAL A 65 14.90 -0.94 32.47
CA VAL A 65 14.41 -1.51 31.23
C VAL A 65 13.72 -2.84 31.55
N GLU A 66 12.49 -3.01 31.05
CA GLU A 66 11.76 -4.27 31.16
C GLU A 66 12.51 -5.37 30.37
N THR A 67 12.81 -6.48 31.05
CA THR A 67 13.56 -7.60 30.49
C THR A 67 12.73 -8.90 30.45
N GLU A 68 11.75 -9.01 31.33
CA GLU A 68 10.92 -10.20 31.42
C GLU A 68 9.53 -9.82 31.96
N ARG A 69 8.47 -10.40 31.37
CA ARG A 69 7.08 -10.27 31.82
C ARG A 69 6.45 -11.66 31.87
N THR A 70 5.95 -12.05 33.02
CA THR A 70 5.25 -13.31 33.23
C THR A 70 3.84 -13.04 33.68
N ILE A 71 2.84 -13.39 32.89
CA ILE A 71 1.43 -13.26 33.24
C ILE A 71 1.09 -14.31 34.30
N LEU A 72 0.53 -13.85 35.41
CA LEU A 72 0.11 -14.70 36.53
C LEU A 72 -1.37 -15.03 36.44
N SER A 73 -2.17 -14.07 36.03
CA SER A 73 -3.59 -14.24 35.84
C SER A 73 -4.10 -13.25 34.78
N SER A 74 -5.06 -13.67 34.00
CA SER A 74 -5.83 -12.81 33.10
C SER A 74 -7.30 -13.17 33.26
N VAL A 75 -8.12 -12.17 33.55
CA VAL A 75 -9.57 -12.32 33.74
C VAL A 75 -10.27 -11.42 32.75
N THR A 76 -11.07 -11.99 31.86
CA THR A 76 -11.85 -11.24 30.89
C THR A 76 -12.89 -10.38 31.60
N LEU A 77 -12.83 -9.07 31.39
CA LEU A 77 -13.79 -8.08 31.88
C LEU A 77 -14.90 -7.82 30.85
N LYS A 78 -14.51 -7.80 29.58
CA LYS A 78 -15.39 -7.63 28.42
C LYS A 78 -14.93 -8.58 27.32
N GLU A 79 -15.86 -9.40 26.82
CA GLU A 79 -15.58 -10.24 25.64
C GLU A 79 -15.47 -9.37 24.39
N PRO A 80 -14.53 -9.66 23.48
CA PRO A 80 -14.45 -8.99 22.20
C PRO A 80 -15.66 -9.36 21.32
N VAL A 81 -16.06 -8.43 20.45
CA VAL A 81 -17.12 -8.66 19.45
C VAL A 81 -16.44 -8.90 18.11
N THR A 82 -16.66 -10.07 17.52
CA THR A 82 -16.10 -10.45 16.22
C THR A 82 -16.62 -9.52 15.12
N GLU A 83 -15.71 -9.02 14.29
CA GLU A 83 -16.05 -8.24 13.11
C GLU A 83 -16.56 -9.16 11.99
N GLN A 84 -17.69 -8.80 11.38
CA GLN A 84 -18.27 -9.53 10.26
C GLN A 84 -17.99 -8.80 8.96
N ARG A 85 -17.40 -9.50 7.99
CA ARG A 85 -17.07 -8.97 6.65
C ARG A 85 -17.67 -9.82 5.55
N LEU A 86 -18.22 -9.15 4.54
CA LEU A 86 -18.42 -9.78 3.23
C LEU A 86 -17.13 -9.70 2.45
N GLN A 87 -16.67 -10.81 1.88
CA GLN A 87 -15.55 -10.81 0.93
C GLN A 87 -16.03 -11.15 -0.47
N GLY A 88 -15.48 -10.44 -1.47
CA GLY A 88 -15.88 -10.61 -2.85
C GLY A 88 -15.36 -11.91 -3.45
N THR A 89 -16.24 -12.61 -4.17
CA THR A 89 -15.91 -13.80 -4.97
C THR A 89 -16.07 -13.58 -6.47
N LYS A 90 -16.67 -12.44 -6.88
CA LYS A 90 -16.88 -12.11 -8.29
C LYS A 90 -15.54 -11.77 -8.96
N GLU A 91 -15.21 -12.42 -10.06
CA GLU A 91 -14.01 -12.10 -10.83
C GLU A 91 -14.07 -10.66 -11.35
N ARG A 92 -12.98 -9.90 -11.14
CA ARG A 92 -12.86 -8.53 -11.63
C ARG A 92 -12.60 -8.56 -13.13
N PRO A 93 -13.45 -7.95 -13.95
CA PRO A 93 -13.19 -7.87 -15.38
C PRO A 93 -11.88 -7.13 -15.66
N THR A 94 -11.12 -7.58 -16.65
CA THR A 94 -9.81 -7.00 -16.99
C THR A 94 -9.87 -5.55 -17.49
N TRP A 95 -11.05 -5.11 -17.93
CA TRP A 95 -11.28 -3.72 -18.32
C TRP A 95 -11.58 -2.78 -17.18
N LEU A 96 -11.85 -3.31 -15.96
CA LEU A 96 -12.06 -2.46 -14.77
C LEU A 96 -10.71 -1.98 -14.23
N PRO A 97 -10.58 -0.69 -13.87
CA PRO A 97 -9.36 -0.19 -13.28
C PRO A 97 -9.11 -0.82 -11.91
N THR A 98 -7.85 -1.12 -11.63
CA THR A 98 -7.39 -1.68 -10.34
C THR A 98 -6.90 -0.60 -9.38
N GLY A 99 -6.58 0.59 -9.90
CA GLY A 99 -5.92 1.68 -9.19
C GLY A 99 -4.39 1.53 -9.12
N THR A 100 -3.86 0.45 -9.69
CA THR A 100 -2.41 0.21 -9.74
C THR A 100 -1.91 0.26 -11.19
N PHE A 101 -1.12 1.28 -11.52
CA PHE A 101 -0.56 1.44 -12.85
C PHE A 101 0.67 0.58 -13.05
N ARG A 102 0.74 -0.06 -14.23
CA ARG A 102 1.91 -0.78 -14.73
C ARG A 102 2.56 -0.01 -15.88
N TRP A 103 3.81 -0.31 -16.14
CA TRP A 103 4.50 0.23 -17.31
C TRP A 103 3.83 -0.25 -18.59
N PRO A 104 3.51 0.69 -19.53
CA PRO A 104 2.78 0.34 -20.76
C PRO A 104 3.64 -0.42 -21.76
N ILE A 105 4.95 -0.26 -21.70
CA ILE A 105 5.92 -0.89 -22.58
C ILE A 105 7.23 -1.10 -21.83
N SER A 106 7.94 -2.19 -22.14
CA SER A 106 9.30 -2.40 -21.67
C SER A 106 10.28 -1.75 -22.64
N GLY A 107 11.10 -0.81 -22.13
CA GLY A 107 12.06 -0.10 -22.97
C GLY A 107 12.90 0.89 -22.18
N ARG A 108 13.86 1.52 -22.88
CA ARG A 108 14.70 2.55 -22.29
C ARG A 108 13.95 3.89 -22.23
N ILE A 109 13.94 4.56 -21.09
CA ILE A 109 13.45 5.94 -21.00
C ILE A 109 14.48 6.85 -21.72
N THR A 110 14.03 7.46 -22.81
CA THR A 110 14.87 8.34 -23.66
C THR A 110 14.64 9.81 -23.36
N SER A 111 13.46 10.17 -22.82
CA SER A 111 13.17 11.53 -22.34
C SER A 111 12.26 11.49 -21.12
N ARG A 112 12.56 12.33 -20.16
CA ARG A 112 11.81 12.45 -18.90
C ARG A 112 10.75 13.55 -19.00
N PHE A 113 9.81 13.53 -18.08
CA PHE A 113 8.82 14.60 -17.86
C PHE A 113 9.52 15.91 -17.49
N GLY A 114 8.98 17.03 -17.97
CA GLY A 114 9.41 18.39 -17.61
C GLY A 114 10.32 19.05 -18.64
N GLY A 115 11.17 19.95 -18.16
CA GLY A 115 12.04 20.75 -19.03
C GLY A 115 13.07 19.92 -19.75
N ARG A 116 13.20 20.14 -21.08
CA ARG A 116 14.21 19.50 -21.93
C ARG A 116 14.64 20.42 -23.08
N SER A 117 15.78 20.14 -23.69
CA SER A 117 16.12 20.74 -24.98
C SER A 117 15.12 20.24 -26.03
N SER A 118 14.74 21.14 -26.97
CA SER A 118 13.81 20.76 -28.05
C SER A 118 14.43 19.66 -28.92
N PRO A 119 13.81 18.47 -29.01
CA PRO A 119 14.34 17.38 -29.83
C PRO A 119 14.33 17.80 -31.31
N GLY A 120 15.52 17.86 -31.94
CA GLY A 120 15.66 18.25 -33.34
C GLY A 120 15.17 19.67 -33.67
N GLY A 121 14.96 20.54 -32.67
CA GLY A 121 14.41 21.88 -32.85
C GLY A 121 12.90 21.95 -33.11
N ILE A 122 12.19 20.83 -33.10
CA ILE A 122 10.76 20.73 -33.45
C ILE A 122 9.91 20.36 -32.25
N GLY A 123 10.44 19.60 -31.31
CA GLY A 123 9.70 19.12 -30.13
C GLY A 123 9.54 20.18 -29.03
N SER A 124 8.60 19.95 -28.14
CA SER A 124 8.36 20.82 -26.97
C SER A 124 9.55 20.81 -26.01
N THR A 125 9.89 22.00 -25.48
CA THR A 125 10.85 22.17 -24.38
C THR A 125 10.27 21.83 -23.01
N ASN A 126 8.94 21.69 -22.92
CA ASN A 126 8.23 21.23 -21.72
C ASN A 126 7.52 19.93 -22.02
N HIS A 127 8.16 18.81 -21.68
CA HIS A 127 7.65 17.48 -21.97
C HIS A 127 6.56 17.06 -20.96
N GLN A 128 5.37 16.82 -21.47
CA GLN A 128 4.20 16.47 -20.65
C GLN A 128 4.06 14.96 -20.35
N GLY A 129 5.08 14.17 -20.66
CA GLY A 129 5.12 12.73 -20.46
C GLY A 129 6.52 12.21 -20.30
N ILE A 130 6.68 10.92 -20.55
CA ILE A 130 7.98 10.24 -20.66
C ILE A 130 8.05 9.56 -22.02
N ASP A 131 9.22 9.57 -22.66
CA ASP A 131 9.45 8.80 -23.87
C ASP A 131 10.15 7.48 -23.52
N ILE A 132 9.54 6.37 -23.95
CA ILE A 132 10.08 5.03 -23.77
C ILE A 132 10.34 4.44 -25.15
N ALA A 133 11.59 4.18 -25.48
CA ALA A 133 11.98 3.61 -26.77
C ALA A 133 11.91 2.08 -26.73
N GLY A 134 11.25 1.52 -27.73
CA GLY A 134 11.22 0.09 -28.03
C GLY A 134 11.37 -0.17 -29.52
N PRO A 135 11.63 -1.40 -29.94
CA PRO A 135 11.62 -1.77 -31.37
C PRO A 135 10.27 -1.43 -32.03
N TYR A 136 10.28 -1.11 -33.30
CA TYR A 136 9.05 -0.88 -34.07
C TYR A 136 8.13 -2.10 -34.01
N GLY A 137 6.82 -1.87 -33.81
CA GLY A 137 5.84 -2.93 -33.64
C GLY A 137 5.76 -3.55 -32.26
N THR A 138 6.52 -3.05 -31.27
CA THR A 138 6.39 -3.48 -29.88
C THR A 138 5.01 -3.10 -29.34
N PRO A 139 4.25 -4.04 -28.76
CA PRO A 139 2.93 -3.74 -28.21
C PRO A 139 3.01 -2.73 -27.05
N VAL A 140 2.11 -1.75 -27.07
CA VAL A 140 1.87 -0.80 -25.98
C VAL A 140 0.59 -1.19 -25.27
N TYR A 141 0.67 -1.45 -23.96
CA TYR A 141 -0.46 -1.89 -23.17
C TYR A 141 -1.03 -0.73 -22.34
N ALA A 142 -2.34 -0.79 -22.07
CA ALA A 142 -2.94 0.08 -21.08
C ALA A 142 -2.25 -0.07 -19.71
N ALA A 143 -1.94 1.04 -19.06
CA ALA A 143 -1.28 1.03 -17.76
C ALA A 143 -2.19 0.43 -16.67
N ASP A 144 -3.51 0.56 -16.81
CA ASP A 144 -4.55 -0.06 -15.99
C ASP A 144 -5.82 -0.24 -16.83
N GLY A 145 -6.85 -0.92 -16.28
CA GLY A 145 -8.17 -0.99 -16.85
C GLY A 145 -8.80 0.40 -16.99
N GLY A 146 -9.77 0.54 -17.90
CA GLY A 146 -10.45 1.81 -18.12
C GLY A 146 -11.24 1.84 -19.41
N THR A 147 -11.78 3.02 -19.71
CA THR A 147 -12.55 3.27 -20.95
C THR A 147 -11.72 4.13 -21.90
N VAL A 148 -11.59 3.68 -23.16
CA VAL A 148 -10.94 4.48 -24.22
C VAL A 148 -11.82 5.70 -24.50
N THR A 149 -11.29 6.89 -24.26
CA THR A 149 -11.99 8.17 -24.51
C THR A 149 -11.58 8.80 -25.82
N TYR A 150 -10.40 8.45 -26.33
CA TYR A 150 -9.92 8.88 -27.64
C TYR A 150 -9.04 7.82 -28.30
N SER A 151 -9.17 7.68 -29.61
CA SER A 151 -8.27 6.87 -30.44
C SER A 151 -8.22 7.47 -31.83
N GLY A 152 -7.06 8.00 -32.25
CA GLY A 152 -6.91 8.62 -33.56
C GLY A 152 -5.69 9.54 -33.64
N TRP A 153 -5.59 10.30 -34.74
CA TRP A 153 -4.52 11.26 -34.96
C TRP A 153 -4.76 12.57 -34.17
N MET A 154 -3.78 13.00 -33.38
CA MET A 154 -3.89 14.24 -32.61
C MET A 154 -2.57 15.03 -32.68
N GLY A 155 -2.40 15.83 -33.72
CA GLY A 155 -1.31 16.81 -33.85
C GLY A 155 0.07 16.30 -33.42
N GLY A 156 0.69 16.95 -32.45
CA GLY A 156 2.02 16.59 -31.94
C GLY A 156 2.12 15.22 -31.24
N TYR A 157 0.99 14.56 -30.93
CA TYR A 157 0.98 13.21 -30.35
C TYR A 157 0.99 12.10 -31.43
N GLY A 158 0.83 12.45 -32.72
CA GLY A 158 0.68 11.44 -33.74
C GLY A 158 -0.60 10.61 -33.53
N TYR A 159 -0.54 9.30 -33.73
CA TYR A 159 -1.61 8.40 -33.32
C TYR A 159 -1.63 8.27 -31.80
N LEU A 160 -2.72 8.71 -31.20
CA LEU A 160 -2.94 8.76 -29.76
C LEU A 160 -4.05 7.83 -29.35
N VAL A 161 -3.84 7.10 -28.25
CA VAL A 161 -4.89 6.47 -27.46
C VAL A 161 -4.96 7.14 -26.10
N GLU A 162 -6.17 7.51 -25.67
CA GLU A 162 -6.45 8.07 -24.34
C GLU A 162 -7.39 7.15 -23.58
N ILE A 163 -7.09 6.86 -22.33
CA ILE A 163 -7.88 5.98 -21.46
C ILE A 163 -8.20 6.69 -20.17
N ASN A 164 -9.51 6.79 -19.87
CA ASN A 164 -10.01 7.25 -18.57
C ASN A 164 -10.18 6.04 -17.63
N HIS A 165 -9.53 6.07 -16.49
CA HIS A 165 -9.54 5.01 -15.49
C HIS A 165 -10.64 5.17 -14.44
N GLY A 166 -11.52 6.18 -14.55
CA GLY A 166 -12.69 6.37 -13.68
C GLY A 166 -12.38 6.82 -12.24
N ASN A 167 -11.10 6.93 -11.87
CA ASN A 167 -10.62 7.31 -10.54
C ASN A 167 -9.94 8.69 -10.50
N GLY A 168 -10.24 9.54 -11.47
CA GLY A 168 -9.61 10.85 -11.67
C GLY A 168 -8.33 10.83 -12.50
N TYR A 169 -7.85 9.66 -12.91
CA TYR A 169 -6.68 9.51 -13.77
C TYR A 169 -7.05 9.23 -15.22
N VAL A 170 -6.28 9.86 -16.11
CA VAL A 170 -6.33 9.63 -17.56
C VAL A 170 -4.91 9.36 -18.04
N THR A 171 -4.71 8.31 -18.83
CA THR A 171 -3.41 8.02 -19.46
C THR A 171 -3.48 8.25 -20.96
N ARG A 172 -2.35 8.70 -21.53
CA ARG A 172 -2.19 8.99 -22.96
C ARG A 172 -1.00 8.24 -23.51
N TYR A 173 -1.20 7.59 -24.66
CA TYR A 173 -0.20 6.82 -25.38
C TYR A 173 -0.08 7.41 -26.77
N GLY A 174 0.97 8.21 -26.98
CA GLY A 174 1.24 8.88 -28.25
C GLY A 174 2.25 8.15 -29.10
N HIS A 175 2.39 8.61 -30.37
CA HIS A 175 3.33 8.09 -31.35
C HIS A 175 3.16 6.60 -31.68
N ASN A 176 1.92 6.11 -31.59
CA ASN A 176 1.59 4.76 -32.00
C ASN A 176 1.60 4.63 -33.54
N SER A 177 1.61 3.41 -34.05
CA SER A 177 1.56 3.07 -35.49
C SER A 177 0.30 2.27 -35.85
#